data_af90b291d50ee33dfd60269815bbf0ec
#
_entry.id   af90b291d50ee33dfd60269815bbf0ec
#
_cell.length_a   1.000
_cell.length_b   1.000
_cell.length_c   1.000
_cell.angle_alpha   90.00
_cell.angle_beta   90.00
_cell.angle_gamma   90.00
#
_symmetry.space_group_name_H-M   'P 1'
#
loop_
_entity.id
_entity.type
_entity.pdbx_description
1 polymer ?
#
loop_
_entity_poly.entity_id
_entity_poly.type
_entity_poly.pdbx_seq_one_letter_code
_entity_poly.pdbx_strand_id
1 'polypeptide(L)'
;MADVYNLSPELLERIEAAEKEIKSYSYKKPEGIGTAKARIVLGRAGNIRGVVQTVKEGGENNLHYHTDADSFWMVLKGRVRFYGVGDVLLGEYGPHEGLMTPAYSRYWFESCSDEELELLQIGAFSGAEIKSTGRTDCEPQRFQIKSGERYDVEVSKTEKV
;
A
#
# COMPACT_ATOMS: atom_id res chain seq x y z
N MET A 1 21.50 -24.99 19.20
CA MET A 1 20.54 -26.11 19.10
C MET A 1 20.67 -26.69 17.69
N ALA A 2 20.83 -28.00 17.57
CA ALA A 2 20.89 -28.60 16.23
C ALA A 2 19.51 -28.44 15.55
N ASP A 3 19.53 -28.07 14.27
CA ASP A 3 18.30 -28.00 13.49
C ASP A 3 17.72 -29.39 13.31
N VAL A 4 16.51 -29.59 13.84
CA VAL A 4 15.79 -30.89 13.77
C VAL A 4 15.32 -31.25 12.35
N TYR A 5 15.43 -30.33 11.38
CA TYR A 5 14.95 -30.53 10.01
C TYR A 5 16.04 -30.93 9.02
N ASN A 6 17.28 -31.19 9.44
CA ASN A 6 18.41 -31.57 8.59
C ASN A 6 18.69 -30.59 7.43
N LEU A 7 18.61 -29.28 7.68
CA LEU A 7 18.91 -28.25 6.70
C LEU A 7 20.42 -28.09 6.48
N SER A 8 20.83 -27.70 5.26
CA SER A 8 22.23 -27.37 5.05
C SER A 8 22.62 -26.13 5.86
N PRO A 9 23.90 -25.97 6.26
CA PRO A 9 24.34 -24.81 7.02
C PRO A 9 24.03 -23.47 6.32
N GLU A 10 24.20 -23.40 5.01
CA GLU A 10 23.93 -22.20 4.23
C GLU A 10 22.44 -21.84 4.18
N LEU A 11 21.59 -22.88 4.10
CA LEU A 11 20.14 -22.67 4.13
C LEU A 11 19.67 -22.24 5.52
N LEU A 12 20.22 -22.88 6.56
CA LEU A 12 19.91 -22.51 7.96
C LEU A 12 20.29 -21.07 8.27
N GLU A 13 21.48 -20.62 7.85
CA GLU A 13 21.90 -19.21 8.03
C GLU A 13 20.92 -18.22 7.36
N ARG A 14 20.45 -18.53 6.15
CA ARG A 14 19.45 -17.70 5.45
C ARG A 14 18.11 -17.69 6.17
N ILE A 15 17.67 -18.84 6.67
CA ILE A 15 16.42 -18.95 7.44
C ILE A 15 16.51 -18.14 8.72
N GLU A 16 17.57 -18.32 9.50
CA GLU A 16 17.76 -17.58 10.76
C GLU A 16 17.88 -16.06 10.55
N ALA A 17 18.51 -15.63 9.45
CA ALA A 17 18.56 -14.23 9.09
C ALA A 17 17.15 -13.69 8.75
N ALA A 18 16.37 -14.43 7.97
CA ALA A 18 15.01 -14.04 7.61
C ALA A 18 14.07 -14.00 8.83
N GLU A 19 14.23 -14.95 9.75
CA GLU A 19 13.42 -15.01 10.99
C GLU A 19 13.64 -13.78 11.89
N LYS A 20 14.85 -13.21 11.90
CA LYS A 20 15.16 -11.97 12.62
C LYS A 20 14.47 -10.74 12.02
N GLU A 21 14.11 -10.81 10.74
CA GLU A 21 13.43 -9.74 10.03
C GLU A 21 11.89 -9.80 10.09
N ILE A 22 11.32 -10.81 10.77
CA ILE A 22 9.86 -10.88 10.99
C ILE A 22 9.44 -9.64 11.80
N LYS A 23 8.48 -8.89 11.31
CA LYS A 23 7.97 -7.67 11.92
C LYS A 23 6.48 -7.80 12.18
N SER A 24 6.00 -7.11 13.19
CA SER A 24 4.57 -6.98 13.45
C SER A 24 4.15 -5.53 13.26
N TYR A 25 2.89 -5.34 12.97
CA TYR A 25 2.28 -4.02 12.90
C TYR A 25 0.90 -4.06 13.56
N SER A 26 0.42 -2.89 13.93
CA SER A 26 -0.96 -2.69 14.36
C SER A 26 -1.45 -1.40 13.71
N TYR A 27 -2.50 -1.50 12.91
CA TYR A 27 -3.07 -0.33 12.28
C TYR A 27 -4.02 0.39 13.23
N LYS A 28 -3.76 1.66 13.43
CA LYS A 28 -4.69 2.63 13.99
C LYS A 28 -4.56 3.91 13.17
N LYS A 29 -5.68 4.44 12.73
CA LYS A 29 -5.69 5.72 12.04
C LYS A 29 -5.12 6.80 12.95
N PRO A 30 -4.10 7.57 12.51
CA PRO A 30 -3.59 8.71 13.27
C PRO A 30 -4.67 9.76 13.51
N GLU A 31 -4.60 10.39 14.67
CA GLU A 31 -5.45 11.55 14.98
C GLU A 31 -4.87 12.84 14.36
N GLY A 32 -5.74 13.80 14.05
CA GLY A 32 -5.30 15.12 13.59
C GLY A 32 -4.72 15.17 12.19
N ILE A 33 -5.07 14.23 11.29
CA ILE A 33 -4.67 14.30 9.88
C ILE A 33 -5.24 15.57 9.27
N GLY A 34 -4.37 16.50 8.87
CA GLY A 34 -4.73 17.81 8.32
C GLY A 34 -4.82 17.85 6.79
N THR A 35 -4.38 16.81 6.10
CA THR A 35 -4.39 16.73 4.63
C THR A 35 -5.54 15.87 4.11
N ALA A 36 -6.00 16.16 2.89
CA ALA A 36 -7.08 15.38 2.24
C ALA A 36 -6.67 13.93 1.95
N LYS A 37 -5.37 13.65 1.91
CA LYS A 37 -4.80 12.33 1.74
C LYS A 37 -3.62 12.16 2.70
N ALA A 38 -3.58 11.02 3.39
CA ALA A 38 -2.42 10.61 4.16
C ALA A 38 -2.04 9.17 3.85
N ARG A 39 -0.80 8.81 4.10
CA ARG A 39 -0.26 7.46 3.89
C ARG A 39 0.32 6.94 5.19
N ILE A 40 -0.20 5.85 5.66
CA ILE A 40 0.25 5.18 6.88
C ILE A 40 0.97 3.89 6.46
N VAL A 41 2.30 3.88 6.58
CA VAL A 41 3.12 2.71 6.23
C VAL A 41 3.04 1.71 7.36
N LEU A 42 2.53 0.50 7.08
CA LEU A 42 2.40 -0.58 8.06
C LEU A 42 3.70 -1.37 8.21
N GLY A 43 4.41 -1.58 7.10
CA GLY A 43 5.68 -2.30 7.11
C GLY A 43 6.09 -2.79 5.73
N ARG A 44 7.28 -3.41 5.71
CA ARG A 44 7.90 -3.97 4.51
C ARG A 44 8.55 -5.30 4.82
N ALA A 45 8.46 -6.23 3.89
CA ALA A 45 9.20 -7.49 3.96
C ALA A 45 9.56 -7.93 2.53
N GLY A 46 10.85 -8.05 2.25
CA GLY A 46 11.30 -8.39 0.90
C GLY A 46 10.78 -7.42 -0.15
N ASN A 47 9.98 -7.93 -1.08
CA ASN A 47 9.40 -7.17 -2.19
C ASN A 47 7.95 -6.70 -1.94
N ILE A 48 7.42 -6.85 -0.73
CA ILE A 48 6.08 -6.38 -0.37
C ILE A 48 6.12 -5.18 0.60
N ARG A 49 5.11 -4.31 0.47
CA ARG A 49 4.88 -3.20 1.38
C ARG A 49 3.38 -3.01 1.63
N GLY A 50 3.00 -2.91 2.90
CA GLY A 50 1.64 -2.56 3.32
C GLY A 50 1.52 -1.07 3.64
N VAL A 51 0.51 -0.41 3.09
CA VAL A 51 0.20 1.01 3.32
C VAL A 51 -1.31 1.16 3.45
N VAL A 52 -1.78 1.91 4.44
CA VAL A 52 -3.16 2.42 4.44
C VAL A 52 -3.15 3.85 3.95
N GLN A 53 -4.01 4.16 3.00
CA GLN A 53 -4.25 5.52 2.54
C GLN A 53 -5.58 6.00 3.13
N THR A 54 -5.56 7.13 3.80
CA THR A 54 -6.79 7.84 4.16
C THR A 54 -7.07 8.87 3.08
N VAL A 55 -8.29 8.90 2.57
CA VAL A 55 -8.67 9.77 1.46
C VAL A 55 -10.04 10.35 1.73
N LYS A 56 -10.13 11.66 1.60
CA LYS A 56 -11.38 12.42 1.60
C LYS A 56 -11.43 13.31 0.37
N GLU A 57 -12.51 14.04 0.19
CA GLU A 57 -12.65 14.99 -0.91
C GLU A 57 -11.41 15.90 -1.03
N GLY A 58 -10.88 16.05 -2.21
CA GLY A 58 -9.62 16.76 -2.48
C GLY A 58 -8.37 15.88 -2.40
N GLY A 59 -8.50 14.59 -2.06
CA GLY A 59 -7.40 13.61 -2.01
C GLY A 59 -7.33 12.68 -3.23
N GLU A 60 -8.06 12.98 -4.30
CA GLU A 60 -8.06 12.21 -5.55
C GLU A 60 -6.67 12.20 -6.19
N ASN A 61 -6.41 11.17 -6.97
CA ASN A 61 -5.20 11.06 -7.77
C ASN A 61 -5.51 11.18 -9.27
N ASN A 62 -4.49 11.53 -10.04
CA ASN A 62 -4.60 11.54 -11.50
C ASN A 62 -4.54 10.12 -12.05
N LEU A 63 -5.04 9.94 -13.29
CA LEU A 63 -4.81 8.71 -14.03
C LEU A 63 -3.30 8.46 -14.13
N HIS A 64 -2.86 7.31 -13.68
CA HIS A 64 -1.46 6.94 -13.61
C HIS A 64 -1.26 5.43 -13.73
N TYR A 65 -0.04 5.01 -13.93
CA TYR A 65 0.38 3.62 -13.86
C TYR A 65 1.68 3.48 -13.07
N HIS A 66 2.02 2.26 -12.69
CA HIS A 66 3.27 1.91 -12.05
C HIS A 66 3.99 0.86 -12.90
N THR A 67 5.28 1.05 -13.14
CA THR A 67 6.08 0.09 -13.92
C THR A 67 6.63 -1.04 -13.06
N ASP A 68 6.84 -0.79 -11.77
CA ASP A 68 7.63 -1.65 -10.88
C ASP A 68 6.82 -2.25 -9.73
N ALA A 69 5.50 -2.16 -9.77
CA ALA A 69 4.67 -2.70 -8.71
C ALA A 69 3.30 -3.17 -9.20
N ASP A 70 2.91 -4.36 -8.77
CA ASP A 70 1.51 -4.80 -8.70
C ASP A 70 0.92 -4.37 -7.37
N SER A 71 -0.36 -4.08 -7.31
CA SER A 71 -1.02 -3.69 -6.07
C SER A 71 -2.31 -4.48 -5.82
N PHE A 72 -2.47 -4.89 -4.58
CA PHE A 72 -3.72 -5.40 -4.03
C PHE A 72 -4.36 -4.28 -3.21
N TRP A 73 -5.64 -4.04 -3.41
CA TRP A 73 -6.42 -3.01 -2.73
C TRP A 73 -7.58 -3.61 -1.96
N MET A 74 -7.79 -3.15 -0.73
CA MET A 74 -8.94 -3.52 0.09
C MET A 74 -9.44 -2.31 0.88
N VAL A 75 -10.73 -2.03 0.81
CA VAL A 75 -11.36 -1.01 1.64
C VAL A 75 -11.47 -1.53 3.08
N LEU A 76 -10.99 -0.75 4.03
CA LEU A 76 -11.16 -1.00 5.46
C LEU A 76 -12.35 -0.21 6.02
N LYS A 77 -12.57 1.00 5.52
CA LYS A 77 -13.64 1.91 5.95
C LYS A 77 -14.02 2.86 4.81
N GLY A 78 -15.29 3.25 4.73
CA GLY A 78 -15.78 4.11 3.66
C GLY A 78 -16.03 3.36 2.36
N ARG A 79 -16.02 4.08 1.24
CA ARG A 79 -16.23 3.53 -0.10
C ARG A 79 -15.32 4.21 -1.10
N VAL A 80 -14.89 3.47 -2.12
CA VAL A 80 -13.99 3.92 -3.18
C VAL A 80 -14.57 3.59 -4.54
N ARG A 81 -14.38 4.50 -5.51
CA ARG A 81 -14.54 4.21 -6.95
C ARG A 81 -13.19 4.23 -7.62
N PHE A 82 -12.91 3.18 -8.38
CA PHE A 82 -11.77 3.10 -9.28
C PHE A 82 -12.20 3.31 -10.72
N TYR A 83 -11.42 4.08 -11.44
CA TYR A 83 -11.65 4.42 -12.84
C TYR A 83 -10.42 4.10 -13.67
N GLY A 84 -10.66 3.68 -14.91
CA GLY A 84 -9.65 3.52 -15.94
C GLY A 84 -9.58 4.72 -16.88
N VAL A 85 -9.00 4.50 -18.05
CA VAL A 85 -8.89 5.49 -19.13
C VAL A 85 -10.28 5.98 -19.55
N GLY A 86 -10.41 7.28 -19.77
CA GLY A 86 -11.70 7.90 -20.16
C GLY A 86 -12.76 7.85 -19.08
N ASP A 87 -12.34 7.75 -17.81
CA ASP A 87 -13.21 7.66 -16.63
C ASP A 87 -14.19 6.48 -16.67
N VAL A 88 -13.81 5.42 -17.35
CA VAL A 88 -14.58 4.17 -17.34
C VAL A 88 -14.50 3.59 -15.92
N LEU A 89 -15.68 3.40 -15.30
CA LEU A 89 -15.76 2.82 -13.97
C LEU A 89 -15.26 1.38 -13.98
N LEU A 90 -14.18 1.11 -13.22
CA LEU A 90 -13.67 -0.25 -13.00
C LEU A 90 -14.43 -0.96 -11.89
N GLY A 91 -14.87 -0.22 -10.88
CA GLY A 91 -15.70 -0.73 -9.81
C GLY A 91 -15.86 0.26 -8.66
N GLU A 92 -16.89 0.02 -7.86
CA GLU A 92 -17.14 0.68 -6.58
C GLU A 92 -17.09 -0.37 -5.48
N TYR A 93 -16.34 -0.08 -4.41
CA TYR A 93 -16.04 -1.04 -3.36
C TYR A 93 -16.29 -0.46 -1.97
N GLY A 94 -16.87 -1.27 -1.09
CA GLY A 94 -17.04 -1.00 0.32
C GLY A 94 -16.09 -1.86 1.17
N PRO A 95 -16.26 -1.87 2.51
CA PRO A 95 -15.39 -2.62 3.42
C PRO A 95 -15.24 -4.09 3.05
N HIS A 96 -13.99 -4.57 3.06
CA HIS A 96 -13.56 -5.92 2.70
C HIS A 96 -13.64 -6.25 1.20
N GLU A 97 -13.90 -5.26 0.36
CA GLU A 97 -13.90 -5.38 -1.10
C GLU A 97 -12.77 -4.55 -1.71
N GLY A 98 -12.41 -4.84 -2.94
CA GLY A 98 -11.41 -4.11 -3.70
C GLY A 98 -11.05 -4.78 -5.00
N LEU A 99 -9.90 -4.42 -5.54
CA LEU A 99 -9.39 -4.96 -6.80
C LEU A 99 -7.87 -5.11 -6.76
N MET A 100 -7.33 -5.70 -7.81
CA MET A 100 -5.89 -5.76 -8.04
C MET A 100 -5.55 -4.94 -9.28
N THR A 101 -4.48 -4.18 -9.21
CA THR A 101 -3.95 -3.40 -10.32
C THR A 101 -2.56 -3.93 -10.70
N PRO A 102 -2.44 -4.70 -11.80
CA PRO A 102 -1.14 -5.12 -12.30
C PRO A 102 -0.29 -3.92 -12.71
N ALA A 103 1.03 -4.09 -12.69
CA ALA A 103 1.96 -3.13 -13.26
C ALA A 103 1.51 -2.73 -14.68
N TYR A 104 1.79 -1.49 -15.06
CA TYR A 104 1.38 -0.85 -16.32
C TYR A 104 -0.13 -0.60 -16.50
N SER A 105 -1.04 -1.12 -15.64
CA SER A 105 -2.45 -0.77 -15.72
C SER A 105 -2.69 0.67 -15.28
N ARG A 106 -3.45 1.42 -16.05
CA ARG A 106 -3.79 2.82 -15.76
C ARG A 106 -5.06 2.91 -14.95
N TYR A 107 -5.03 3.65 -13.87
CA TYR A 107 -6.19 3.86 -13.01
C TYR A 107 -6.07 5.17 -12.21
N TRP A 108 -7.19 5.61 -11.69
CA TRP A 108 -7.31 6.61 -10.64
C TRP A 108 -8.49 6.26 -9.73
N PHE A 109 -8.57 6.86 -8.56
CA PHE A 109 -9.65 6.59 -7.64
C PHE A 109 -10.05 7.81 -6.82
N GLU A 110 -11.26 7.76 -6.26
CA GLU A 110 -11.82 8.75 -5.36
C GLU A 110 -12.57 8.10 -4.20
N SER A 111 -12.64 8.78 -3.08
CA SER A 111 -13.61 8.48 -2.02
C SER A 111 -15.01 8.85 -2.51
N CYS A 112 -15.98 7.99 -2.30
CA CYS A 112 -17.35 8.17 -2.81
C CYS A 112 -18.44 8.01 -1.75
N SER A 113 -18.10 8.19 -0.48
CA SER A 113 -19.05 8.24 0.63
C SER A 113 -18.73 9.41 1.56
N ASP A 114 -19.68 9.77 2.43
CA ASP A 114 -19.49 10.81 3.45
C ASP A 114 -18.47 10.40 4.52
N GLU A 115 -18.23 9.11 4.65
CA GLU A 115 -17.26 8.55 5.55
C GLU A 115 -15.86 8.61 4.92
N GLU A 116 -14.85 9.06 5.66
CA GLU A 116 -13.48 9.09 5.19
C GLU A 116 -13.02 7.69 4.79
N LEU A 117 -12.45 7.58 3.59
CA LEU A 117 -11.93 6.32 3.07
C LEU A 117 -10.64 5.93 3.79
N GLU A 118 -10.59 4.68 4.27
CA GLU A 118 -9.36 4.01 4.69
C GLU A 118 -9.13 2.82 3.74
N LEU A 119 -8.11 2.93 2.91
CA LEU A 119 -7.84 2.01 1.80
C LEU A 119 -6.49 1.33 1.99
N LEU A 120 -6.50 0.01 2.20
CA LEU A 120 -5.29 -0.81 2.29
C LEU A 120 -4.73 -1.05 0.90
N GLN A 121 -3.43 -0.79 0.74
CA GLN A 121 -2.64 -1.14 -0.43
C GLN A 121 -1.51 -2.07 -0.03
N ILE A 122 -1.47 -3.26 -0.61
CA ILE A 122 -0.31 -4.15 -0.57
C ILE A 122 0.38 -4.06 -1.92
N GLY A 123 1.57 -3.49 -1.95
CA GLY A 123 2.39 -3.41 -3.16
C GLY A 123 3.40 -4.56 -3.22
N ALA A 124 3.45 -5.25 -4.36
CA ALA A 124 4.48 -6.23 -4.69
C ALA A 124 5.42 -5.63 -5.75
N PHE A 125 6.71 -5.50 -5.41
CA PHE A 125 7.70 -4.80 -6.21
C PHE A 125 8.54 -5.76 -7.04
N SER A 126 8.86 -5.39 -8.28
CA SER A 126 9.61 -6.22 -9.23
C SER A 126 11.13 -6.16 -9.06
N GLY A 127 11.67 -5.52 -8.05
CA GLY A 127 13.10 -5.40 -7.79
C GLY A 127 13.51 -5.91 -6.41
N ALA A 128 14.80 -6.21 -6.24
CA ALA A 128 15.38 -6.60 -4.95
C ALA A 128 15.34 -5.48 -3.91
N GLU A 129 15.18 -4.23 -4.34
CA GLU A 129 15.08 -3.06 -3.49
C GLU A 129 13.84 -2.23 -3.84
N ILE A 130 13.04 -1.90 -2.82
CA ILE A 130 11.90 -1.02 -2.98
C ILE A 130 12.38 0.44 -3.01
N LYS A 131 12.84 0.88 -4.17
CA LYS A 131 13.27 2.28 -4.37
C LYS A 131 12.14 3.16 -4.85
N SER A 132 11.31 2.64 -5.75
CA SER A 132 10.21 3.38 -6.38
C SER A 132 9.17 2.40 -6.91
N THR A 133 7.92 2.85 -6.97
CA THR A 133 6.85 2.12 -7.66
C THR A 133 6.88 2.32 -9.17
N GLY A 134 7.77 3.17 -9.68
CA GLY A 134 7.79 3.57 -11.09
C GLY A 134 6.53 4.33 -11.51
N ARG A 135 5.96 5.15 -10.59
CA ARG A 135 4.74 5.90 -10.87
C ARG A 135 4.94 6.92 -11.99
N THR A 136 4.04 6.89 -12.95
CA THR A 136 3.95 7.87 -14.03
C THR A 136 2.52 8.37 -14.14
N ASP A 137 2.31 9.67 -13.97
CA ASP A 137 1.01 10.29 -14.18
C ASP A 137 0.77 10.56 -15.67
N CYS A 138 -0.42 10.23 -16.13
CA CYS A 138 -0.84 10.44 -17.53
C CYS A 138 -1.29 11.89 -17.72
N GLU A 139 -0.98 12.45 -18.89
CA GLU A 139 -1.44 13.79 -19.28
C GLU A 139 -2.82 13.73 -20.00
N PRO A 140 -3.68 14.73 -19.87
CA PRO A 140 -3.52 15.89 -18.99
C PRO A 140 -3.82 15.56 -17.52
N GLN A 141 -3.05 16.13 -16.59
CA GLN A 141 -3.34 15.99 -15.16
C GLN A 141 -4.52 16.90 -14.80
N ARG A 142 -5.53 16.34 -14.16
CA ARG A 142 -6.75 17.05 -13.75
C ARG A 142 -6.71 17.57 -12.34
N PHE A 143 -6.03 16.85 -11.45
CA PHE A 143 -5.95 17.19 -10.04
C PHE A 143 -4.55 17.71 -9.72
N GLN A 144 -4.49 18.81 -8.96
CA GLN A 144 -3.24 19.27 -8.39
C GLN A 144 -2.88 18.34 -7.22
N ILE A 145 -1.86 17.53 -7.40
CA ILE A 145 -1.37 16.66 -6.34
C ILE A 145 -0.71 17.51 -5.26
N LYS A 146 -1.36 17.59 -4.11
CA LYS A 146 -0.77 18.16 -2.90
C LYS A 146 -0.03 17.06 -2.15
N SER A 147 1.12 17.39 -1.57
CA SER A 147 1.82 16.47 -0.67
C SER A 147 0.91 16.12 0.51
N GLY A 148 0.67 14.84 0.73
CA GLY A 148 -0.06 14.34 1.87
C GLY A 148 0.86 14.00 3.04
N GLU A 149 0.31 13.93 4.24
CA GLU A 149 1.03 13.48 5.43
C GLU A 149 1.42 12.00 5.31
N ARG A 150 2.54 11.67 5.95
CA ARG A 150 3.04 10.30 6.01
C ARG A 150 3.32 9.91 7.45
N TYR A 151 2.89 8.71 7.80
CA TYR A 151 3.11 8.09 9.10
C TYR A 151 3.74 6.72 8.91
N ASP A 152 4.65 6.34 9.81
CA ASP A 152 5.22 4.99 9.90
C ASP A 152 4.76 4.36 11.21
N VAL A 153 4.09 3.20 11.12
CA VAL A 153 3.59 2.45 12.27
C VAL A 153 4.25 1.08 12.40
N GLU A 154 5.30 0.85 11.63
CA GLU A 154 6.09 -0.37 11.70
C GLU A 154 6.72 -0.53 13.08
N VAL A 155 6.38 -1.62 13.76
CA VAL A 155 6.89 -1.94 15.09
C VAL A 155 8.02 -2.96 14.96
N SER A 156 9.18 -2.66 15.52
CA SER A 156 10.29 -3.62 15.62
C SER A 156 9.92 -4.76 16.55
N LYS A 157 10.37 -5.98 16.23
CA LYS A 157 10.23 -7.15 17.09
C LYS A 157 10.76 -6.96 18.51
N THR A 158 11.79 -6.14 18.65
CA THR A 158 12.48 -5.91 19.93
C THR A 158 11.67 -5.05 20.90
N GLU A 159 10.62 -4.42 20.46
CA GLU A 159 9.75 -3.59 21.28
C GLU A 159 8.58 -4.36 21.89
N LYS A 160 8.43 -5.62 21.55
CA LYS A 160 7.43 -6.52 22.11
C LYS A 160 8.04 -7.47 23.12
N VAL A 161 7.88 -7.16 24.33
CA VAL A 161 8.01 -8.10 25.45
C VAL A 161 6.67 -8.30 26.11
#